data_8f0201d210a20502f31de80ea6783f67
#
_entry.id   8f0201d210a20502f31de80ea6783f67
#
_cell.length_a   1.000
_cell.length_b   1.000
_cell.length_c   1.000
_cell.angle_alpha   90.00
_cell.angle_beta   90.00
_cell.angle_gamma   90.00
#
_symmetry.space_group_name_H-M   'P 1'
#
loop_
_entity.id
_entity.type
_entity.pdbx_description
1 polymer ?
#
loop_
_entity_poly.entity_id
_entity_poly.type
_entity_poly.pdbx_seq_one_letter_code
_entity_poly.pdbx_strand_id
1 'polypeptide(L)' 'MKFFITALDTSGIVTLHRDSVPAAMKKATELISDGCLNVEIITPDGAAYSPGEFEQLRDRVGA' A
#
# COMPACT_ATOMS: atom_id res chain seq x y z
N MET A 1 2.14 11.94 -8.95
CA MET A 1 2.31 10.49 -9.05
C MET A 1 1.33 9.82 -8.10
N LYS A 2 0.81 8.68 -8.49
CA LYS A 2 -0.19 8.00 -7.66
C LYS A 2 0.30 6.62 -7.23
N PHE A 3 0.16 6.37 -5.95
CA PHE A 3 0.40 5.05 -5.38
C PHE A 3 -0.95 4.42 -5.10
N PHE A 4 -1.14 3.20 -5.54
CA PHE A 4 -2.38 2.49 -5.30
C PHE A 4 -2.20 1.51 -4.15
N ILE A 5 -3.20 1.43 -3.29
CA ILE A 5 -3.21 0.49 -2.18
C ILE A 5 -4.37 -0.47 -2.43
N THR A 6 -4.05 -1.76 -2.55
CA THR A 6 -5.06 -2.79 -2.76
C THR A 6 -5.10 -3.72 -1.57
N ALA A 7 -6.29 -4.22 -1.25
CA ALA A 7 -6.47 -5.14 -0.15
C ALA A 7 -7.72 -5.97 -0.40
N LEU A 8 -7.81 -7.09 0.30
CA LEU A 8 -8.99 -7.95 0.26
C LEU A 8 -9.66 -7.91 1.62
N ASP A 9 -10.94 -7.53 1.64
CA ASP A 9 -11.74 -7.58 2.87
C ASP A 9 -12.96 -8.48 2.65
N THR A 10 -13.87 -8.50 3.63
CA THR A 10 -15.05 -9.36 3.56
C THR A 10 -16.01 -8.97 2.45
N SER A 11 -15.93 -7.74 1.97
CA SER A 11 -16.80 -7.23 0.90
C SER A 11 -16.16 -7.37 -0.49
N GLY A 12 -14.90 -7.78 -0.57
CA GLY A 12 -14.20 -7.93 -1.83
C GLY A 12 -12.91 -7.14 -1.88
N ILE A 13 -12.49 -6.76 -3.09
CA ILE A 13 -11.23 -6.06 -3.29
C ILE A 13 -11.44 -4.57 -3.06
N VAL A 14 -10.57 -3.98 -2.23
CA VAL A 14 -10.55 -2.55 -1.98
C VAL A 14 -9.35 -1.96 -2.71
N THR A 15 -9.58 -0.89 -3.46
CA THR A 15 -8.50 -0.17 -4.16
C THR A 15 -8.60 1.31 -3.79
N LEU A 16 -7.50 1.85 -3.27
CA LEU A 16 -7.41 3.25 -2.86
C LEU A 16 -6.15 3.85 -3.48
N HIS A 17 -6.04 5.18 -3.46
CA HIS A 17 -4.82 5.81 -3.95
C HIS A 17 -4.38 6.95 -3.03
N ARG A 18 -3.08 7.22 -3.07
CA ARG A 18 -2.47 8.34 -2.34
C ARG A 18 -1.36 8.92 -3.23
N ASP A 19 -0.99 10.15 -2.94
CA ASP A 19 -0.02 10.86 -3.77
C ASP A 19 1.41 10.79 -3.24
N SER A 20 1.62 10.17 -2.10
CA SER A 20 2.95 10.06 -1.50
C SER A 20 3.14 8.72 -0.82
N VAL A 21 4.42 8.32 -0.66
CA VAL A 21 4.76 7.07 0.02
C VAL A 21 4.29 7.07 1.47
N PRO A 22 4.55 8.13 2.27
CA PRO A 22 4.09 8.11 3.67
C PRO A 22 2.58 7.94 3.79
N ALA A 23 1.81 8.61 2.94
CA ALA A 23 0.36 8.51 2.96
C ALA A 23 -0.11 7.12 2.54
N ALA A 24 0.52 6.53 1.51
CA ALA A 24 0.20 5.19 1.06
C ALA A 24 0.50 4.15 2.15
N MET A 25 1.65 4.27 2.79
CA MET A 25 2.04 3.35 3.86
C MET A 25 1.12 3.46 5.07
N LYS A 26 0.73 4.67 5.42
CA LYS A 26 -0.21 4.89 6.52
C LYS A 26 -1.53 4.18 6.23
N LYS A 27 -2.04 4.36 5.02
CA LYS A 27 -3.31 3.73 4.64
C LYS A 27 -3.19 2.21 4.61
N ALA A 28 -2.10 1.69 4.07
CA ALA A 28 -1.88 0.25 4.05
C ALA A 28 -1.84 -0.33 5.47
N THR A 29 -1.17 0.36 6.39
CA THR A 29 -1.13 -0.06 7.80
C THR A 29 -2.52 -0.05 8.42
N GLU A 30 -3.34 0.95 8.11
CA GLU A 30 -4.70 1.01 8.59
C GLU A 30 -5.52 -0.18 8.09
N LEU A 31 -5.37 -0.54 6.82
CA LEU A 31 -6.07 -1.69 6.26
C LEU A 31 -5.66 -2.99 6.94
N ILE A 32 -4.37 -3.14 7.23
CA ILE A 32 -3.88 -4.31 7.94
C ILE A 32 -4.50 -4.36 9.34
N SER A 33 -4.55 -3.24 10.03
CA SER A 33 -5.15 -3.16 11.37
C SER A 33 -6.64 -3.48 11.34
N ASP A 34 -7.30 -3.18 10.22
CA ASP A 34 -8.73 -3.48 10.06
C ASP A 34 -8.98 -4.95 9.72
N GLY A 35 -7.93 -5.75 9.54
CA GLY A 35 -8.07 -7.16 9.26
C GLY A 35 -8.13 -7.49 7.77
N CYS A 36 -7.82 -6.54 6.90
CA CYS A 36 -7.78 -6.80 5.46
C CYS A 36 -6.61 -7.72 5.11
N LEU A 37 -6.80 -8.54 4.08
CA LEU A 37 -5.81 -9.48 3.61
C LEU A 37 -5.15 -8.98 2.32
N ASN A 38 -3.97 -9.51 2.03
CA ASN A 38 -3.27 -9.23 0.77
C ASN A 38 -3.11 -7.73 0.51
N VAL A 39 -2.79 -6.98 1.56
CA VAL A 39 -2.57 -5.54 1.43
C VAL A 39 -1.28 -5.31 0.65
N GLU A 40 -1.38 -4.52 -0.43
CA GLU A 40 -0.22 -4.22 -1.29
C GLU A 40 -0.23 -2.76 -1.68
N ILE A 41 0.97 -2.21 -1.90
CA ILE A 41 1.12 -0.86 -2.45
C ILE A 41 1.71 -1.00 -3.85
N ILE A 42 1.05 -0.40 -4.83
CA ILE A 42 1.51 -0.42 -6.22
C ILE A 42 2.03 0.97 -6.55
N THR A 43 3.29 1.03 -6.97
CA THR A 43 3.94 2.29 -7.29
C THR A 43 3.58 2.76 -8.69
N PRO A 44 3.82 4.04 -9.02
CA PRO A 44 3.52 4.57 -10.35
C PRO A 44 4.26 3.86 -11.48
N ASP A 45 5.40 3.23 -11.18
CA ASP A 45 6.15 2.48 -12.18
C ASP A 45 5.68 1.03 -12.33
N GLY A 46 4.63 0.64 -11.61
CA GLY A 46 4.04 -0.68 -11.75
C GLY A 46 4.56 -1.73 -10.77
N ALA A 47 5.47 -1.37 -9.87
CA ALA A 47 5.98 -2.33 -8.88
C ALA A 47 4.98 -2.49 -7.74
N ALA A 48 4.78 -3.73 -7.28
CA ALA A 48 3.91 -4.02 -6.16
C ALA A 48 4.74 -4.41 -4.94
N TYR A 49 4.38 -3.86 -3.79
CA TYR A 49 5.07 -4.13 -2.53
C TYR A 49 4.11 -4.70 -1.51
N SER A 50 4.47 -5.84 -0.93
CA SER A 50 3.71 -6.46 0.16
C SER A 50 4.12 -5.85 1.50
N PRO A 51 3.39 -6.12 2.59
CA PRO A 51 3.72 -5.54 3.90
C PRO A 51 5.15 -5.82 4.35
N GLY A 52 5.69 -6.98 4.02
CA GLY A 52 7.07 -7.31 4.36
C GLY A 52 8.10 -6.49 3.59
N GLU A 53 7.68 -5.81 2.53
CA GLU A 53 8.55 -5.02 1.68
C GLU A 53 8.33 -3.51 1.84
N PHE A 54 7.43 -3.11 2.72
CA PHE A 54 7.10 -1.69 2.89
C PHE A 54 8.31 -0.86 3.34
N GLU A 55 9.18 -1.43 4.14
CA GLU A 55 10.39 -0.73 4.56
C GLU A 55 11.30 -0.44 3.38
N GLN A 56 11.42 -1.38 2.46
CA GLN A 56 12.21 -1.19 1.26
C GLN A 56 11.64 -0.08 0.40
N LEU A 57 10.33 -0.02 0.27
CA LEU A 57 9.68 1.04 -0.48
C LEU A 57 9.96 2.40 0.16
N ARG A 58 9.85 2.50 1.48
CA ARG A 58 10.11 3.74 2.20
C ARG A 58 11.55 4.19 2.01
N ASP A 59 12.50 3.27 2.14
CA ASP A 59 13.92 3.59 2.02
C ASP A 59 14.28 4.02 0.60
N ARG A 60 13.61 3.43 -0.38
CA ARG A 60 13.91 3.67 -1.78
C ARG A 60 13.41 5.01 -2.28
N VAL A 61 12.25 5.43 -1.80
CA VAL A 61 11.57 6.62 -2.29
C VAL A 61 11.64 7.77 -1.31
N GLY A 62 11.83 7.47 -0.02
CA GLY A 62 11.90 8.47 1.02
C GLY A 62 13.30 9.00 1.30
N ALA A 63 14.30 8.48 0.62
CA ALA A 63 15.69 8.86 0.85
C ALA A 63 16.03 10.22 0.22
#